data_4cb77fa885bc2d99271cd4fb9e755d5f
#
_entry.id   4cb77fa885bc2d99271cd4fb9e755d5f
#
_cell.length_a   1.000
_cell.length_b   1.000
_cell.length_c   1.000
_cell.angle_alpha   90.00
_cell.angle_beta   90.00
_cell.angle_gamma   90.00
#
_symmetry.space_group_name_H-M   'P 1'
#
loop_
_entity.id
_entity.type
_entity.pdbx_description
1 polymer ?
#
loop_
_entity_poly.entity_id
_entity_poly.type
_entity_poly.pdbx_seq_one_letter_code
_entity_poly.pdbx_strand_id
1 'polypeptide(L)'
;MLEPLAASVTLVHRREAFRAHGASVEQVRRLPVEMVVNAQVTGIEGGDVVERVEVTVKGEDAPRMLRCQKVVAALGFTANVGPLREWGIELHDNRHLVVDSAMRTNVPGVYASGDITDYDGKVRLISVGFGEVATAVNNAAVHIDPHAHVFPGHSTELPHDVPVPA
;
A
#
# COMPACT_ATOMS: atom_id res chain seq x y z
N MET A 1 -13.99 -3.16 12.47
CA MET A 1 -13.69 -4.40 13.20
C MET A 1 -14.78 -5.42 12.86
N LEU A 2 -14.45 -6.70 12.58
CA LEU A 2 -15.43 -7.70 12.15
C LEU A 2 -16.08 -8.45 13.33
N GLU A 3 -15.39 -8.53 14.46
CA GLU A 3 -15.80 -9.29 15.63
C GLU A 3 -17.22 -8.98 16.09
N PRO A 4 -17.67 -7.72 16.24
CA PRO A 4 -19.05 -7.46 16.68
C PRO A 4 -20.11 -7.70 15.59
N LEU A 5 -19.72 -8.00 14.36
CA LEU A 5 -20.61 -8.21 13.22
C LEU A 5 -20.75 -9.69 12.83
N ALA A 6 -19.93 -10.56 13.37
CA ALA A 6 -19.86 -11.97 13.03
C ALA A 6 -20.06 -12.85 14.26
N ALA A 7 -20.71 -14.00 14.10
CA ALA A 7 -20.86 -14.98 15.18
C ALA A 7 -19.50 -15.58 15.59
N SER A 8 -18.57 -15.67 14.68
CA SER A 8 -17.18 -16.08 14.93
C SER A 8 -16.25 -15.45 13.90
N VAL A 9 -15.00 -15.24 14.29
CA VAL A 9 -13.93 -14.77 13.41
C VAL A 9 -12.72 -15.67 13.61
N THR A 10 -12.20 -16.22 12.52
CA THR A 10 -10.93 -16.96 12.50
C THR A 10 -9.92 -16.19 11.66
N LEU A 11 -8.76 -15.88 12.22
CA LEU A 11 -7.65 -15.25 11.55
C LEU A 11 -6.63 -16.32 11.13
N VAL A 12 -6.46 -16.52 9.83
CA VAL A 12 -5.45 -17.45 9.29
C VAL A 12 -4.21 -16.64 8.88
N HIS A 13 -3.03 -17.00 9.41
CA HIS A 13 -1.79 -16.31 9.12
C HIS A 13 -0.66 -17.28 8.82
N ARG A 14 0.10 -17.00 7.73
CA ARG A 14 1.15 -17.91 7.20
C ARG A 14 2.39 -18.07 8.09
N ARG A 15 2.58 -17.21 9.08
CA ARG A 15 3.72 -17.22 10.02
C ARG A 15 3.21 -17.14 11.45
N GLU A 16 4.07 -17.50 12.40
CA GLU A 16 3.78 -17.31 13.81
C GLU A 16 3.86 -15.81 14.20
N ALA A 17 4.88 -15.12 13.70
CA ALA A 17 5.08 -13.70 13.96
C ALA A 17 4.33 -12.83 12.96
N PHE A 18 3.61 -11.84 13.46
CA PHE A 18 2.90 -10.85 12.67
C PHE A 18 3.83 -9.69 12.31
N ARG A 19 3.66 -9.11 11.11
CA ARG A 19 4.31 -7.86 10.70
C ARG A 19 3.54 -6.61 11.14
N ALA A 20 2.33 -6.79 11.61
CA ALA A 20 1.47 -5.72 12.10
C ALA A 20 2.07 -5.06 13.36
N HIS A 21 1.65 -3.84 13.62
CA HIS A 21 2.05 -3.10 14.82
C HIS A 21 1.73 -3.89 16.08
N GLY A 22 2.63 -3.96 17.05
CA GLY A 22 2.49 -4.76 18.26
C GLY A 22 1.18 -4.47 19.01
N ALA A 23 0.79 -3.20 19.13
CA ALA A 23 -0.47 -2.81 19.75
C ALA A 23 -1.70 -3.41 19.04
N SER A 24 -1.69 -3.52 17.70
CA SER A 24 -2.78 -4.13 16.93
C SER A 24 -2.84 -5.65 17.16
N VAL A 25 -1.68 -6.30 17.24
CA VAL A 25 -1.60 -7.74 17.53
C VAL A 25 -2.13 -8.04 18.93
N GLU A 26 -1.73 -7.25 19.93
CA GLU A 26 -2.22 -7.39 21.30
C GLU A 26 -3.73 -7.12 21.41
N GLN A 27 -4.25 -6.17 20.63
CA GLN A 27 -5.70 -5.93 20.58
C GLN A 27 -6.45 -7.15 20.04
N VAL A 28 -5.97 -7.76 18.95
CA VAL A 28 -6.58 -8.97 18.38
C VAL A 28 -6.53 -10.14 19.36
N ARG A 29 -5.41 -10.32 20.07
CA ARG A 29 -5.27 -11.40 21.09
C ARG A 29 -6.26 -11.30 22.24
N ARG A 30 -6.78 -10.11 22.53
CA ARG A 30 -7.78 -9.87 23.58
C ARG A 30 -9.22 -10.09 23.12
N LEU A 31 -9.42 -10.24 21.81
CA LEU A 31 -10.75 -10.51 21.25
C LEU A 31 -11.01 -12.02 21.17
N PRO A 32 -12.28 -12.44 21.13
CA PRO A 32 -12.67 -13.83 20.90
C PRO A 32 -12.49 -14.23 19.43
N VAL A 33 -11.25 -14.06 18.93
CA VAL A 33 -10.84 -14.40 17.56
C VAL A 33 -9.95 -15.63 17.62
N GLU A 34 -10.32 -16.68 16.93
CA GLU A 34 -9.46 -17.84 16.74
C GLU A 34 -8.29 -17.46 15.83
N MET A 35 -7.05 -17.74 16.26
CA MET A 35 -5.85 -17.50 15.45
C MET A 35 -5.22 -18.82 15.03
N VAL A 36 -5.20 -19.08 13.72
CA VAL A 36 -4.53 -20.22 13.10
C VAL A 36 -3.26 -19.69 12.43
N VAL A 37 -2.14 -19.85 13.11
CA VAL A 37 -0.83 -19.37 12.63
C VAL A 37 -0.05 -20.50 11.95
N ASN A 38 1.04 -20.15 11.25
CA ASN A 38 1.81 -21.07 10.41
C ASN A 38 0.92 -21.82 9.40
N ALA A 39 -0.11 -21.15 8.89
CA ALA A 39 -1.21 -21.73 8.14
C ALA A 39 -1.47 -20.99 6.83
N GLN A 40 -1.92 -21.70 5.83
CA GLN A 40 -2.30 -21.17 4.52
C GLN A 40 -3.65 -21.70 4.10
N VAL A 41 -4.49 -20.84 3.54
CA VAL A 41 -5.72 -21.25 2.87
C VAL A 41 -5.32 -21.94 1.56
N THR A 42 -5.73 -23.19 1.39
CA THR A 42 -5.43 -24.03 0.21
C THR A 42 -6.64 -24.28 -0.66
N GLY A 43 -7.85 -24.12 -0.09
CA GLY A 43 -9.10 -24.28 -0.83
C GLY A 43 -10.22 -23.43 -0.24
N ILE A 44 -11.17 -23.05 -1.09
CA ILE A 44 -12.43 -22.42 -0.72
C ILE A 44 -13.54 -23.23 -1.38
N GLU A 45 -14.49 -23.69 -0.58
CA GLU A 45 -15.56 -24.55 -1.03
C GLU A 45 -16.94 -23.98 -0.69
N GLY A 46 -17.91 -24.28 -1.55
CA GLY A 46 -19.29 -23.89 -1.45
C GLY A 46 -19.99 -23.93 -2.80
N GLY A 47 -21.29 -23.73 -2.82
CA GLY A 47 -22.08 -23.55 -4.04
C GLY A 47 -22.18 -22.06 -4.41
N ASP A 48 -23.40 -21.50 -4.28
CA ASP A 48 -23.64 -20.07 -4.53
C ASP A 48 -23.01 -19.15 -3.45
N VAL A 49 -22.66 -19.71 -2.31
CA VAL A 49 -22.03 -19.02 -1.19
C VAL A 49 -20.87 -19.85 -0.64
N VAL A 50 -19.93 -19.19 0.02
CA VAL A 50 -18.84 -19.87 0.73
C VAL A 50 -19.42 -20.63 1.92
N GLU A 51 -19.04 -21.89 2.05
CA GLU A 51 -19.45 -22.75 3.16
C GLU A 51 -18.28 -23.12 4.09
N ARG A 52 -17.08 -23.29 3.50
CA ARG A 52 -15.88 -23.67 4.24
C ARG A 52 -14.62 -23.31 3.49
N VAL A 53 -13.52 -23.22 4.22
CA VAL A 53 -12.16 -23.10 3.68
C VAL A 53 -11.30 -24.23 4.18
N GLU A 54 -10.46 -24.74 3.29
CA GLU A 54 -9.40 -25.67 3.61
C GLU A 54 -8.14 -24.89 4.01
N VAL A 55 -7.54 -25.29 5.12
CA VAL A 55 -6.36 -24.65 5.68
C VAL A 55 -5.30 -25.68 6.00
N THR A 56 -4.15 -25.58 5.36
CA THR A 56 -2.96 -26.38 5.68
C THR A 56 -2.17 -25.68 6.77
N VAL A 57 -1.91 -26.40 7.87
CA VAL A 57 -1.12 -25.91 9.00
C VAL A 57 0.23 -26.61 9.01
N LYS A 58 1.31 -25.84 9.13
CA LYS A 58 2.66 -26.41 9.17
C LYS A 58 2.84 -27.37 10.34
N GLY A 59 3.20 -28.61 10.06
CA GLY A 59 3.41 -29.65 11.07
C GLY A 59 2.16 -30.50 11.35
N GLU A 60 1.07 -30.29 10.63
CA GLU A 60 -0.10 -31.18 10.65
C GLU A 60 -0.12 -32.04 9.37
N ASP A 61 -0.50 -33.31 9.53
CA ASP A 61 -0.51 -34.26 8.42
C ASP A 61 -1.74 -34.10 7.50
N ALA A 62 -2.80 -33.47 7.99
CA ALA A 62 -4.04 -33.27 7.23
C ALA A 62 -4.49 -31.80 7.30
N PRO A 63 -5.10 -31.28 6.24
CA PRO A 63 -5.68 -29.94 6.26
C PRO A 63 -6.88 -29.87 7.21
N ARG A 64 -7.08 -28.69 7.81
CA ARG A 64 -8.27 -28.36 8.61
C ARG A 64 -9.36 -27.79 7.71
N MET A 65 -10.60 -28.17 7.97
CA MET A 65 -11.78 -27.59 7.32
C MET A 65 -12.46 -26.60 8.28
N LEU A 66 -12.40 -25.32 7.96
CA LEU A 66 -13.02 -24.25 8.74
C LEU A 66 -14.34 -23.85 8.09
N ARG A 67 -15.46 -23.95 8.82
CA ARG A 67 -16.76 -23.48 8.35
C ARG A 67 -16.82 -21.95 8.40
N CYS A 68 -17.21 -21.32 7.29
CA CYS A 68 -17.41 -19.88 7.22
C CYS A 68 -18.38 -19.50 6.10
N GLN A 69 -19.01 -18.35 6.21
CA GLN A 69 -19.89 -17.77 5.19
C GLN A 69 -19.25 -16.62 4.45
N LYS A 70 -18.14 -16.10 4.95
CA LYS A 70 -17.39 -14.98 4.34
C LYS A 70 -15.90 -15.20 4.50
N VAL A 71 -15.15 -14.87 3.45
CA VAL A 71 -13.68 -14.81 3.46
C VAL A 71 -13.24 -13.39 3.17
N VAL A 72 -12.36 -12.85 4.01
CA VAL A 72 -11.74 -11.55 3.81
C VAL A 72 -10.26 -11.75 3.52
N ALA A 73 -9.86 -11.51 2.28
CA ALA A 73 -8.48 -11.64 1.84
C ALA A 73 -7.70 -10.34 2.13
N ALA A 74 -6.91 -10.33 3.22
CA ALA A 74 -6.03 -9.22 3.60
C ALA A 74 -4.56 -9.59 3.32
N LEU A 75 -4.23 -9.85 2.06
CA LEU A 75 -2.96 -10.41 1.63
C LEU A 75 -1.87 -9.36 1.38
N GLY A 76 -2.20 -8.08 1.47
CA GLY A 76 -1.36 -6.95 1.10
C GLY A 76 -1.38 -6.69 -0.42
N PHE A 77 -0.45 -5.84 -0.84
CA PHE A 77 -0.35 -5.42 -2.23
C PHE A 77 1.06 -5.68 -2.76
N THR A 78 1.15 -5.99 -4.04
CA THR A 78 2.41 -6.01 -4.78
C THR A 78 2.30 -4.97 -5.88
N ALA A 79 3.25 -4.04 -5.96
CA ALA A 79 3.29 -3.07 -7.03
C ALA A 79 3.51 -3.78 -8.37
N ASN A 80 2.65 -3.51 -9.35
CA ASN A 80 2.87 -3.93 -10.73
C ASN A 80 3.59 -2.81 -11.48
N VAL A 81 4.91 -2.84 -11.47
CA VAL A 81 5.77 -1.86 -12.16
C VAL A 81 6.15 -2.30 -13.59
N GLY A 82 5.59 -3.41 -14.07
CA GLY A 82 5.90 -3.98 -15.40
C GLY A 82 5.86 -2.94 -16.52
N PRO A 83 4.74 -2.22 -16.72
CA PRO A 83 4.64 -1.18 -17.75
C PRO A 83 5.66 -0.05 -17.62
N LEU A 84 6.03 0.33 -16.38
CA LEU A 84 6.97 1.43 -16.12
C LEU A 84 8.42 1.05 -16.48
N ARG A 85 8.75 -0.23 -16.49
CA ARG A 85 10.06 -0.72 -16.95
C ARG A 85 10.29 -0.45 -18.42
N GLU A 86 9.23 -0.54 -19.22
CA GLU A 86 9.30 -0.31 -20.67
C GLU A 86 9.61 1.16 -20.98
N TRP A 87 9.36 2.07 -20.04
CA TRP A 87 9.73 3.49 -20.15
C TRP A 87 11.20 3.76 -19.82
N GLY A 88 11.96 2.74 -19.41
CA GLY A 88 13.37 2.88 -19.04
C GLY A 88 13.59 3.55 -17.68
N ILE A 89 12.57 3.56 -16.82
CA ILE A 89 12.67 4.14 -15.46
C ILE A 89 13.53 3.21 -14.59
N GLU A 90 14.48 3.82 -13.87
CA GLU A 90 15.31 3.10 -12.91
C GLU A 90 14.51 2.62 -11.72
N LEU A 91 14.71 1.35 -11.34
CA LEU A 91 13.98 0.70 -10.27
C LEU A 91 14.93 0.19 -9.17
N HIS A 92 14.61 0.50 -7.93
CA HIS A 92 15.21 -0.14 -6.76
C HIS A 92 14.47 -1.45 -6.44
N ASP A 93 15.22 -2.55 -6.25
CA ASP A 93 14.69 -3.90 -5.95
C ASP A 93 13.59 -4.38 -6.92
N ASN A 94 13.56 -3.87 -8.15
CA ASN A 94 12.50 -4.15 -9.13
C ASN A 94 11.06 -3.81 -8.65
N ARG A 95 10.91 -2.90 -7.68
CA ARG A 95 9.62 -2.59 -7.04
C ARG A 95 9.34 -1.10 -6.90
N HIS A 96 10.36 -0.29 -6.75
CA HIS A 96 10.21 1.14 -6.45
C HIS A 96 10.95 1.95 -7.49
N LEU A 97 10.38 3.09 -7.88
CA LEU A 97 10.99 4.01 -8.81
C LEU A 97 12.02 4.87 -8.08
N VAL A 98 13.24 4.89 -8.58
CA VAL A 98 14.29 5.77 -8.05
C VAL A 98 13.98 7.21 -8.44
N VAL A 99 13.97 8.10 -7.45
CA VAL A 99 13.77 9.54 -7.66
C VAL A 99 14.80 10.37 -6.90
N ASP A 100 15.04 11.59 -7.39
CA ASP A 100 15.84 12.58 -6.67
C ASP A 100 15.00 13.37 -5.64
N SER A 101 15.62 14.36 -4.97
CA SER A 101 14.92 15.23 -4.00
C SER A 101 13.86 16.14 -4.63
N ALA A 102 13.84 16.29 -5.94
CA ALA A 102 12.81 16.99 -6.71
C ALA A 102 11.73 16.06 -7.24
N MET A 103 11.74 14.80 -6.82
CA MET A 103 10.83 13.74 -7.27
C MET A 103 10.96 13.39 -8.76
N ARG A 104 12.11 13.69 -9.40
CA ARG A 104 12.40 13.35 -10.79
C ARG A 104 12.89 11.92 -10.87
N THR A 105 12.43 11.19 -11.88
CA THR A 105 13.05 9.93 -12.29
C THR A 105 14.27 10.19 -13.19
N ASN A 106 14.98 9.13 -13.56
CA ASN A 106 16.03 9.20 -14.58
C ASN A 106 15.51 9.56 -16.00
N VAL A 107 14.19 9.46 -16.22
CA VAL A 107 13.56 9.80 -17.50
C VAL A 107 13.08 11.25 -17.46
N PRO A 108 13.61 12.15 -18.33
CA PRO A 108 13.22 13.56 -18.34
C PRO A 108 11.71 13.75 -18.51
N GLY A 109 11.12 14.64 -17.71
CA GLY A 109 9.68 14.92 -17.71
C GLY A 109 8.84 13.90 -16.95
N VAL A 110 9.43 12.84 -16.42
CA VAL A 110 8.73 11.84 -15.59
C VAL A 110 9.07 12.03 -14.12
N TYR A 111 8.05 12.22 -13.31
CA TYR A 111 8.11 12.40 -11.86
C TYR A 111 7.34 11.28 -11.19
N ALA A 112 7.71 10.95 -9.95
CA ALA A 112 6.98 9.95 -9.16
C ALA A 112 6.92 10.37 -7.69
N SER A 113 5.85 9.97 -7.00
CA SER A 113 5.61 10.27 -5.59
C SER A 113 4.84 9.15 -4.91
N GLY A 114 4.82 9.15 -3.59
CA GLY A 114 4.12 8.16 -2.77
C GLY A 114 4.92 6.88 -2.56
N ASP A 115 4.25 5.83 -2.11
CA ASP A 115 4.89 4.59 -1.67
C ASP A 115 5.65 3.84 -2.77
N ILE A 116 5.37 4.16 -4.05
CA ILE A 116 6.04 3.57 -5.20
C ILE A 116 7.48 4.09 -5.38
N THR A 117 7.84 5.21 -4.77
CA THR A 117 9.16 5.83 -4.93
C THR A 117 10.18 5.32 -3.92
N ASP A 118 11.45 5.44 -4.30
CA ASP A 118 12.59 5.18 -3.44
C ASP A 118 13.67 6.26 -3.61
N TYR A 119 14.17 6.75 -2.48
CA TYR A 119 15.26 7.72 -2.37
C TYR A 119 15.83 7.64 -0.95
N ASP A 120 17.02 8.19 -0.72
CA ASP A 120 17.64 8.18 0.60
C ASP A 120 16.78 8.90 1.65
N GLY A 121 16.53 8.23 2.77
CA GLY A 121 15.65 8.72 3.83
C GLY A 121 14.14 8.54 3.59
N LYS A 122 13.73 7.76 2.59
CA LYS A 122 12.32 7.50 2.27
C LYS A 122 11.54 6.93 3.45
N VAL A 123 10.44 7.60 3.79
CA VAL A 123 9.43 7.11 4.75
C VAL A 123 8.10 6.89 4.03
N ARG A 124 7.57 5.66 4.12
CA ARG A 124 6.33 5.27 3.43
C ARG A 124 5.11 5.55 4.29
N LEU A 125 4.67 6.81 4.27
CA LEU A 125 3.45 7.29 4.90
C LEU A 125 2.65 8.13 3.92
N ILE A 126 1.33 8.09 4.00
CA ILE A 126 0.43 8.88 3.15
C ILE A 126 0.76 10.38 3.25
N SER A 127 1.02 10.88 4.46
CA SER A 127 1.37 12.29 4.70
C SER A 127 2.66 12.71 3.99
N VAL A 128 3.66 11.84 3.92
CA VAL A 128 4.90 12.07 3.17
C VAL A 128 4.60 12.11 1.68
N GLY A 129 3.76 11.18 1.18
CA GLY A 129 3.34 11.15 -0.21
C GLY A 129 2.69 12.45 -0.68
N PHE A 130 1.86 13.08 0.14
CA PHE A 130 1.28 14.40 -0.19
C PHE A 130 2.36 15.48 -0.34
N GLY A 131 3.36 15.51 0.53
CA GLY A 131 4.50 16.43 0.40
C GLY A 131 5.32 16.18 -0.88
N GLU A 132 5.56 14.92 -1.20
CA GLU A 132 6.24 14.50 -2.43
C GLU A 132 5.48 14.93 -3.69
N VAL A 133 4.13 14.80 -3.70
CA VAL A 133 3.29 15.28 -4.81
C VAL A 133 3.47 16.79 -5.00
N ALA A 134 3.41 17.56 -3.92
CA ALA A 134 3.63 19.01 -4.02
C ALA A 134 5.01 19.34 -4.58
N THR A 135 6.06 18.64 -4.13
CA THR A 135 7.43 18.80 -4.66
C THR A 135 7.49 18.43 -6.14
N ALA A 136 6.91 17.29 -6.53
CA ALA A 136 6.90 16.84 -7.92
C ALA A 136 6.22 17.83 -8.86
N VAL A 137 5.03 18.32 -8.49
CA VAL A 137 4.23 19.24 -9.32
C VAL A 137 4.95 20.57 -9.51
N ASN A 138 5.51 21.15 -8.45
CA ASN A 138 6.23 22.42 -8.57
C ASN A 138 7.51 22.29 -9.41
N ASN A 139 8.23 21.19 -9.31
CA ASN A 139 9.40 20.93 -10.15
C ASN A 139 9.01 20.61 -11.60
N ALA A 140 7.88 19.93 -11.83
CA ALA A 140 7.35 19.70 -13.17
C ALA A 140 6.95 21.03 -13.86
N ALA A 141 6.36 21.96 -13.12
CA ALA A 141 6.00 23.28 -13.64
C ALA A 141 7.23 24.03 -14.19
N VAL A 142 8.36 24.00 -13.47
CA VAL A 142 9.62 24.62 -13.94
C VAL A 142 10.22 23.86 -15.14
N HIS A 143 10.00 22.55 -15.22
CA HIS A 143 10.43 21.78 -16.39
C HIS A 143 9.63 22.16 -17.64
N ILE A 144 8.35 22.48 -17.50
CA ILE A 144 7.46 22.91 -18.60
C ILE A 144 7.72 24.36 -18.97
N ASP A 145 7.82 25.24 -17.96
CA ASP A 145 8.09 26.66 -18.12
C ASP A 145 9.35 27.06 -17.33
N PRO A 146 10.48 27.24 -17.99
CA PRO A 146 11.74 27.68 -17.34
C PRO A 146 11.67 29.05 -16.63
N HIS A 147 10.63 29.85 -16.86
CA HIS A 147 10.39 31.10 -16.15
C HIS A 147 9.59 30.93 -14.86
N ALA A 148 8.99 29.76 -14.65
CA ALA A 148 8.30 29.46 -13.42
C ALA A 148 9.26 29.29 -12.23
N HIS A 149 8.78 29.48 -11.03
CA HIS A 149 9.53 29.27 -9.80
C HIS A 149 9.07 27.97 -9.12
N VAL A 150 10.02 27.20 -8.59
CA VAL A 150 9.72 25.96 -7.83
C VAL A 150 8.85 26.26 -6.61
N PHE A 151 9.08 27.42 -5.96
CA PHE A 151 8.22 27.92 -4.91
C PHE A 151 7.51 29.20 -5.40
N PRO A 152 6.22 29.13 -5.74
CA PRO A 152 5.50 30.28 -6.31
C PRO A 152 5.10 31.36 -5.27
N GLY A 153 5.51 31.21 -4.00
CA GLY A 153 5.13 32.08 -2.90
C GLY A 153 3.94 31.55 -2.11
N HIS A 154 3.59 32.23 -1.02
CA HIS A 154 2.43 31.90 -0.23
C HIS A 154 1.15 32.45 -0.86
N SER A 155 0.04 31.71 -0.74
CA SER A 155 -1.28 32.15 -1.26
C SER A 155 -1.74 33.51 -0.71
N THR A 156 -1.25 33.88 0.46
CA THR A 156 -1.52 35.18 1.10
C THR A 156 -0.76 36.34 0.47
N GLU A 157 0.26 36.05 -0.34
CA GLU A 157 1.12 37.05 -1.01
C GLU A 157 0.69 37.28 -2.46
N LEU A 158 -0.21 36.41 -2.99
CA LEU A 158 -0.72 36.55 -4.34
C LEU A 158 -1.75 37.71 -4.42
N PRO A 159 -1.73 38.53 -5.48
CA PRO A 159 -2.79 39.49 -5.73
C PRO A 159 -4.16 38.79 -5.79
N HIS A 160 -5.18 39.35 -5.16
CA HIS A 160 -6.53 38.77 -5.10
C HIS A 160 -7.25 38.66 -6.46
N ASP A 161 -6.68 39.21 -7.55
CA ASP A 161 -7.30 39.33 -8.86
C ASP A 161 -6.68 38.40 -9.93
N VAL A 162 -6.03 37.31 -9.54
CA VAL A 162 -5.56 36.33 -10.54
C VAL A 162 -6.73 35.47 -10.99
N PRO A 163 -7.19 35.55 -12.26
CA PRO A 163 -8.25 34.70 -12.77
C PRO A 163 -7.82 33.24 -12.65
N VAL A 164 -8.65 32.40 -12.04
CA VAL A 164 -8.45 30.94 -12.04
C VAL A 164 -8.66 30.47 -13.50
N PRO A 165 -7.66 29.82 -14.12
CA PRO A 165 -7.86 29.24 -15.45
C PRO A 165 -9.01 28.23 -15.42
N ALA A 166 -9.89 28.30 -16.41
CA ALA A 166 -11.03 27.39 -16.57
C ALA A 166 -10.60 25.97 -16.91
#